data_66a1636bada8ccdd56ea5dc55d36c07e
#
_entry.id   66a1636bada8ccdd56ea5dc55d36c07e
#
_cell.length_a   1.000
_cell.length_b   1.000
_cell.length_c   1.000
_cell.angle_alpha   90.00
_cell.angle_beta   90.00
_cell.angle_gamma   90.00
#
_symmetry.space_group_name_H-M   'P 1'
#
loop_
_entity.id
_entity.type
_entity.pdbx_description
1 polymer ?
#
loop_
_entity_poly.entity_id
_entity_poly.type
_entity_poly.pdbx_seq_one_letter_code
_entity_poly.pdbx_strand_id
1 'polypeptide(L)'
;MRKYLLLDDNEAFAENLAEILRDGGDEATVVTEGARALELARAQRFDVLLTDMKMPGMSGAAAVHRIRQVDPELAAVVITAYPGEDDLETARREGLLAVLPKPVPIPALVSLLSEARRDGLVALVEDDLALSDNLTEVLRARGFSCVTARSVLDTEYLASVRPFVALVDLRLPGGPDGEALRRLRERFPDLPVFVMTAYPEALPSMAMPAHTDVFSKPFDTAGLLDVLERVHASRRQRTS
;
A
#
# COMPACT_ATOMS: atom_id res chain seq x y z
N MET A 1 -5.89 -5.16 20.12
CA MET A 1 -4.69 -4.42 20.53
C MET A 1 -3.73 -4.45 19.36
N ARG A 2 -3.43 -3.30 18.77
CA ARG A 2 -2.53 -3.12 17.63
C ARG A 2 -1.15 -2.69 18.13
N LYS A 3 -0.13 -2.91 17.32
CA LYS A 3 1.26 -2.53 17.61
C LYS A 3 1.73 -1.50 16.58
N TYR A 4 2.04 -0.32 17.06
CA TYR A 4 2.54 0.78 16.25
C TYR A 4 4.04 1.00 16.47
N LEU A 5 4.76 1.25 15.38
CA LEU A 5 6.13 1.75 15.43
C LEU A 5 6.12 3.21 14.96
N LEU A 6 6.54 4.13 15.82
CA LEU A 6 6.64 5.55 15.51
C LEU A 6 8.11 5.91 15.31
N LEU A 7 8.42 6.47 14.16
CA LEU A 7 9.77 6.89 13.78
C LEU A 7 9.75 8.38 13.43
N ASP A 8 10.28 9.21 14.32
CA ASP A 8 10.35 10.67 14.14
C ASP A 8 11.55 11.20 14.92
N ASP A 9 12.37 12.05 14.33
CA ASP A 9 13.52 12.66 15.01
C ASP A 9 13.10 13.68 16.09
N ASN A 10 11.85 14.16 16.04
CA ASN A 10 11.22 14.89 17.12
C ASN A 10 10.55 13.91 18.11
N GLU A 11 11.33 13.45 19.10
CA GLU A 11 10.89 12.52 20.12
C GLU A 11 9.64 13.00 20.88
N ALA A 12 9.56 14.30 21.20
CA ALA A 12 8.41 14.84 21.93
C ALA A 12 7.11 14.75 21.10
N PHE A 13 7.18 15.00 19.80
CA PHE A 13 6.05 14.82 18.91
C PHE A 13 5.63 13.33 18.82
N ALA A 14 6.60 12.44 18.64
CA ALA A 14 6.35 11.01 18.55
C ALA A 14 5.76 10.43 19.85
N GLU A 15 6.28 10.84 21.02
CA GLU A 15 5.75 10.38 22.32
C GLU A 15 4.33 10.89 22.57
N ASN A 16 4.02 12.15 22.25
CA ASN A 16 2.64 12.67 22.36
C ASN A 16 1.67 11.84 21.52
N LEU A 17 2.07 11.47 20.30
CA LEU A 17 1.24 10.65 19.45
C LEU A 17 1.12 9.21 19.97
N ALA A 18 2.22 8.64 20.46
CA ALA A 18 2.23 7.33 21.07
C ALA A 18 1.33 7.24 22.32
N GLU A 19 1.30 8.29 23.13
CA GLU A 19 0.42 8.39 24.31
C GLU A 19 -1.05 8.33 23.89
N ILE A 20 -1.45 9.07 22.86
CA ILE A 20 -2.82 9.01 22.32
C ILE A 20 -3.19 7.59 21.87
N LEU A 21 -2.28 6.88 21.21
CA LEU A 21 -2.54 5.50 20.76
C LEU A 21 -2.62 4.52 21.93
N ARG A 22 -1.75 4.68 22.96
CA ARG A 22 -1.76 3.86 24.17
C ARG A 22 -3.03 4.10 24.99
N ASP A 23 -3.52 5.33 25.08
CA ASP A 23 -4.80 5.66 25.73
C ASP A 23 -5.98 5.01 25.02
N GLY A 24 -5.90 4.79 23.70
CA GLY A 24 -6.83 4.00 22.92
C GLY A 24 -6.77 2.49 23.16
N GLY A 25 -5.86 2.00 24.00
CA GLY A 25 -5.70 0.58 24.34
C GLY A 25 -4.73 -0.20 23.42
N ASP A 26 -3.91 0.49 22.64
CA ASP A 26 -2.94 -0.11 21.72
C ASP A 26 -1.49 -0.02 22.26
N GLU A 27 -0.57 -0.75 21.66
CA GLU A 27 0.87 -0.66 21.95
C GLU A 27 1.54 0.31 20.96
N ALA A 28 2.37 1.20 21.45
CA ALA A 28 3.14 2.13 20.62
C ALA A 28 4.59 2.19 21.08
N THR A 29 5.51 1.98 20.14
CA THR A 29 6.95 2.04 20.36
C THR A 29 7.52 3.21 19.59
N VAL A 30 8.24 4.11 20.26
CA VAL A 30 8.87 5.30 19.66
C VAL A 30 10.35 5.03 19.45
N VAL A 31 10.85 5.46 18.29
CA VAL A 31 12.27 5.51 17.95
C VAL A 31 12.57 6.77 17.16
N THR A 32 13.78 7.28 17.30
CA THR A 32 14.23 8.52 16.61
C THR A 32 15.17 8.24 15.44
N GLU A 33 15.60 7.00 15.26
CA GLU A 33 16.56 6.61 14.23
C GLU A 33 16.03 5.45 13.37
N GLY A 34 16.14 5.59 12.05
CA GLY A 34 15.70 4.57 11.10
C GLY A 34 16.42 3.23 11.25
N ALA A 35 17.68 3.22 11.68
CA ALA A 35 18.42 2.00 11.97
C ALA A 35 17.75 1.21 13.12
N ARG A 36 17.36 1.92 14.17
CA ARG A 36 16.68 1.31 15.32
C ARG A 36 15.29 0.79 14.95
N ALA A 37 14.56 1.53 14.11
CA ALA A 37 13.27 1.08 13.58
C ALA A 37 13.42 -0.26 12.83
N LEU A 38 14.45 -0.39 11.99
CA LEU A 38 14.73 -1.61 11.24
C LEU A 38 15.10 -2.79 12.16
N GLU A 39 15.89 -2.57 13.21
CA GLU A 39 16.21 -3.60 14.20
C GLU A 39 14.96 -4.12 14.90
N LEU A 40 14.07 -3.22 15.33
CA LEU A 40 12.82 -3.59 15.98
C LEU A 40 11.89 -4.34 15.02
N ALA A 41 11.78 -3.92 13.77
CA ALA A 41 10.97 -4.61 12.77
C ALA A 41 11.48 -6.03 12.45
N ARG A 42 12.79 -6.29 12.65
CA ARG A 42 13.35 -7.66 12.57
C ARG A 42 13.05 -8.51 13.81
N ALA A 43 12.96 -7.87 14.97
CA ALA A 43 12.78 -8.55 16.25
C ALA A 43 11.32 -8.87 16.57
N GLN A 44 10.39 -8.02 16.10
CA GLN A 44 8.97 -8.19 16.37
C GLN A 44 8.12 -7.62 15.23
N ARG A 45 6.86 -8.06 15.15
CA ARG A 45 5.89 -7.55 14.15
C ARG A 45 5.15 -6.34 14.69
N PHE A 46 4.99 -5.36 13.80
CA PHE A 46 4.13 -4.19 14.00
C PHE A 46 2.98 -4.22 12.98
N ASP A 47 1.85 -3.61 13.32
CA ASP A 47 0.73 -3.49 12.41
C ASP A 47 0.89 -2.30 11.47
N VAL A 48 1.37 -1.17 12.00
CA VAL A 48 1.56 0.07 11.24
C VAL A 48 2.85 0.76 11.67
N LEU A 49 3.60 1.25 10.68
CA LEU A 49 4.67 2.23 10.86
C LEU A 49 4.10 3.63 10.62
N LEU A 50 4.30 4.53 11.60
CA LEU A 50 4.13 5.96 11.42
C LEU A 50 5.52 6.58 11.37
N THR A 51 5.82 7.34 10.31
CA THR A 51 7.17 7.92 10.16
C THR A 51 7.10 9.36 9.68
N ASP A 52 8.03 10.20 10.14
CA ASP A 52 8.26 11.49 9.46
C ASP A 52 8.92 11.27 8.10
N MET A 53 8.61 12.12 7.14
CA MET A 53 9.23 12.05 5.80
C MET A 53 10.69 12.50 5.84
N LYS A 54 10.98 13.55 6.58
CA LYS A 54 12.28 14.23 6.58
C LYS A 54 13.00 14.10 7.91
N MET A 55 13.90 13.14 7.99
CA MET A 55 14.73 12.90 9.17
C MET A 55 16.21 12.91 8.80
N PRO A 56 17.10 13.27 9.73
CA PRO A 56 18.55 13.16 9.51
C PRO A 56 18.98 11.72 9.19
N GLY A 57 19.83 11.56 8.20
CA GLY A 57 20.45 10.29 7.85
C GLY A 57 19.57 9.31 7.05
N MET A 58 18.26 9.25 7.29
CA MET A 58 17.35 8.36 6.56
C MET A 58 15.97 9.00 6.42
N SER A 59 15.46 9.16 5.21
CA SER A 59 14.07 9.61 5.00
C SER A 59 13.06 8.54 5.42
N GLY A 60 11.83 8.97 5.76
CA GLY A 60 10.75 8.06 6.10
C GLY A 60 10.45 7.05 4.98
N ALA A 61 10.48 7.49 3.72
CA ALA A 61 10.31 6.59 2.58
C ALA A 61 11.41 5.52 2.51
N ALA A 62 12.68 5.90 2.74
CA ALA A 62 13.77 4.94 2.79
C ALA A 62 13.64 3.96 3.98
N ALA A 63 13.10 4.43 5.11
CA ALA A 63 12.80 3.58 6.25
C ALA A 63 11.69 2.57 5.91
N VAL A 64 10.59 3.01 5.31
CA VAL A 64 9.50 2.13 4.84
C VAL A 64 10.04 1.08 3.89
N HIS A 65 10.81 1.49 2.88
CA HIS A 65 11.40 0.57 1.89
C HIS A 65 12.25 -0.51 2.57
N ARG A 66 13.17 -0.14 3.46
CA ARG A 66 14.05 -1.09 4.16
C ARG A 66 13.31 -2.01 5.13
N ILE A 67 12.32 -1.47 5.85
CA ILE A 67 11.52 -2.27 6.78
C ILE A 67 10.68 -3.27 6.01
N ARG A 68 10.09 -2.91 4.86
CA ARG A 68 9.34 -3.85 4.02
C ARG A 68 10.18 -4.94 3.39
N GLN A 69 11.48 -4.79 3.29
CA GLN A 69 12.35 -5.91 2.91
C GLN A 69 12.38 -7.04 3.95
N VAL A 70 12.11 -6.73 5.21
CA VAL A 70 12.06 -7.72 6.31
C VAL A 70 10.64 -8.03 6.77
N ASP A 71 9.72 -7.09 6.61
CA ASP A 71 8.30 -7.21 6.92
C ASP A 71 7.44 -6.61 5.79
N PRO A 72 7.23 -7.35 4.69
CA PRO A 72 6.53 -6.85 3.50
C PRO A 72 5.05 -6.52 3.74
N GLU A 73 4.47 -7.01 4.82
CA GLU A 73 3.05 -6.85 5.14
C GLU A 73 2.76 -5.58 5.97
N LEU A 74 3.80 -4.86 6.40
CA LEU A 74 3.66 -3.69 7.25
C LEU A 74 2.94 -2.55 6.52
N ALA A 75 1.82 -2.08 7.08
CA ALA A 75 1.21 -0.84 6.64
C ALA A 75 2.06 0.36 7.08
N ALA A 76 2.10 1.42 6.28
CA ALA A 76 2.90 2.59 6.60
C ALA A 76 2.13 3.89 6.33
N VAL A 77 2.24 4.83 7.25
CA VAL A 77 1.71 6.19 7.17
C VAL A 77 2.87 7.15 7.35
N VAL A 78 2.96 8.12 6.47
CA VAL A 78 3.94 9.20 6.59
C VAL A 78 3.26 10.44 7.15
N ILE A 79 3.93 11.13 8.06
CA ILE A 79 3.50 12.38 8.66
C ILE A 79 4.56 13.44 8.35
N THR A 80 4.21 14.53 7.69
CA THR A 80 5.19 15.53 7.24
C THR A 80 4.70 16.96 7.41
N ALA A 81 5.62 17.89 7.68
CA ALA A 81 5.27 19.30 7.82
C ALA A 81 4.81 19.93 6.49
N TYR A 82 5.35 19.48 5.38
CA TYR A 82 5.06 19.99 4.03
C TYR A 82 5.01 18.83 3.03
N PRO A 83 3.85 18.23 2.77
CA PRO A 83 3.72 17.23 1.73
C PRO A 83 3.91 17.90 0.35
N GLY A 84 5.04 17.59 -0.30
CA GLY A 84 5.34 18.03 -1.66
C GLY A 84 4.89 16.99 -2.70
N GLU A 85 4.95 17.36 -3.98
CA GLU A 85 4.62 16.42 -5.07
C GLU A 85 5.54 15.20 -5.07
N ASP A 86 6.84 15.38 -4.77
CA ASP A 86 7.80 14.28 -4.66
C ASP A 86 7.45 13.31 -3.52
N ASP A 87 6.92 13.83 -2.40
CA ASP A 87 6.50 13.01 -1.26
C ASP A 87 5.26 12.17 -1.62
N LEU A 88 4.33 12.74 -2.40
CA LEU A 88 3.14 12.04 -2.88
C LEU A 88 3.50 10.97 -3.93
N GLU A 89 4.43 11.28 -4.83
CA GLU A 89 4.92 10.30 -5.80
C GLU A 89 5.65 9.14 -5.09
N THR A 90 6.46 9.45 -4.09
CA THR A 90 7.10 8.44 -3.24
C THR A 90 6.05 7.59 -2.50
N ALA A 91 4.99 8.22 -1.99
CA ALA A 91 3.88 7.50 -1.35
C ALA A 91 3.22 6.49 -2.29
N ARG A 92 3.04 6.86 -3.56
CA ARG A 92 2.48 5.97 -4.58
C ARG A 92 3.40 4.79 -4.88
N ARG A 93 4.69 5.03 -5.02
CA ARG A 93 5.69 3.99 -5.33
C ARG A 93 5.94 3.03 -4.16
N GLU A 94 5.98 3.56 -2.95
CA GLU A 94 6.18 2.75 -1.75
C GLU A 94 4.87 2.14 -1.22
N GLY A 95 3.71 2.47 -1.82
CA GLY A 95 2.42 1.96 -1.37
C GLY A 95 2.09 2.36 0.06
N LEU A 96 2.25 3.65 0.40
CA LEU A 96 1.88 4.17 1.70
C LEU A 96 0.36 4.19 1.84
N LEU A 97 -0.13 3.88 3.04
CA LEU A 97 -1.55 3.98 3.35
C LEU A 97 -2.02 5.45 3.30
N ALA A 98 -1.23 6.36 3.83
CA ALA A 98 -1.50 7.80 3.74
C ALA A 98 -0.22 8.64 3.92
N VAL A 99 -0.32 9.90 3.47
CA VAL A 99 0.59 10.99 3.84
C VAL A 99 -0.26 12.07 4.54
N LEU A 100 0.07 12.39 5.77
CA LEU A 100 -0.67 13.33 6.61
C LEU A 100 0.17 14.58 6.90
N PRO A 101 -0.42 15.78 6.90
CA PRO A 101 0.29 17.00 7.25
C PRO A 101 0.49 17.12 8.77
N LYS A 102 1.57 17.77 9.19
CA LYS A 102 1.72 18.31 10.54
C LYS A 102 1.13 19.74 10.58
N PRO A 103 0.29 20.12 11.55
CA PRO A 103 -0.17 19.33 12.69
C PRO A 103 -1.14 18.20 12.30
N VAL A 104 -0.98 17.05 12.92
CA VAL A 104 -1.75 15.85 12.58
C VAL A 104 -3.22 16.01 13.01
N PRO A 105 -4.18 15.80 12.11
CA PRO A 105 -5.59 15.75 12.47
C PRO A 105 -5.89 14.43 13.21
N ILE A 106 -5.76 14.43 14.54
CA ILE A 106 -5.83 13.22 15.38
C ILE A 106 -7.08 12.35 15.12
N PRO A 107 -8.31 12.93 15.00
CA PRO A 107 -9.47 12.08 14.71
C PRO A 107 -9.36 11.34 13.37
N ALA A 108 -8.82 11.99 12.33
CA ALA A 108 -8.63 11.39 11.02
C ALA A 108 -7.54 10.31 11.06
N LEU A 109 -6.44 10.56 11.80
CA LEU A 109 -5.39 9.57 12.00
C LEU A 109 -5.92 8.33 12.72
N VAL A 110 -6.62 8.49 13.83
CA VAL A 110 -7.18 7.36 14.60
C VAL A 110 -8.15 6.56 13.74
N SER A 111 -9.03 7.22 12.98
CA SER A 111 -9.94 6.54 12.05
C SER A 111 -9.17 5.74 10.98
N LEU A 112 -8.16 6.35 10.35
CA LEU A 112 -7.31 5.69 9.36
C LEU A 112 -6.60 4.46 9.95
N LEU A 113 -6.03 4.61 11.15
CA LEU A 113 -5.29 3.53 11.80
C LEU A 113 -6.21 2.38 12.26
N SER A 114 -7.45 2.68 12.63
CA SER A 114 -8.42 1.65 13.01
C SER A 114 -8.80 0.73 11.85
N GLU A 115 -8.80 1.23 10.62
CA GLU A 115 -9.09 0.48 9.41
C GLU A 115 -7.83 -0.14 8.78
N ALA A 116 -6.64 0.38 9.07
CA ALA A 116 -5.39 -0.04 8.45
C ALA A 116 -5.22 -1.56 8.47
N ARG A 117 -4.96 -2.14 7.32
CA ARG A 117 -4.78 -3.58 7.15
C ARG A 117 -3.30 -3.90 6.99
N ARG A 118 -2.77 -4.68 7.91
CA ARG A 118 -1.52 -5.39 7.67
C ARG A 118 -1.76 -6.35 6.50
N ASP A 119 -0.76 -6.60 5.66
CA ASP A 119 -0.88 -7.44 4.45
C ASP A 119 -1.92 -6.96 3.40
N GLY A 120 -2.38 -5.73 3.52
CA GLY A 120 -3.40 -5.12 2.65
C GLY A 120 -2.84 -4.31 1.47
N LEU A 121 -1.65 -4.63 0.94
CA LEU A 121 -1.07 -3.91 -0.19
C LEU A 121 -1.66 -4.38 -1.52
N VAL A 122 -2.28 -3.46 -2.26
CA VAL A 122 -2.82 -3.66 -3.62
C VAL A 122 -1.86 -3.07 -4.64
N ALA A 123 -1.53 -3.80 -5.70
CA ALA A 123 -0.88 -3.23 -6.87
C ALA A 123 -1.96 -2.73 -7.84
N LEU A 124 -1.96 -1.45 -8.14
CA LEU A 124 -2.88 -0.81 -9.08
C LEU A 124 -2.11 -0.36 -10.32
N VAL A 125 -2.39 -0.99 -11.46
CA VAL A 125 -1.71 -0.75 -12.73
C VAL A 125 -2.72 -0.15 -13.72
N GLU A 126 -2.73 1.19 -13.80
CA GLU A 126 -3.76 1.99 -14.47
C GLU A 126 -3.17 3.34 -14.89
N ASP A 127 -3.32 3.72 -16.15
CA ASP A 127 -2.81 4.99 -16.69
C ASP A 127 -3.81 6.15 -16.57
N ASP A 128 -5.10 5.86 -16.48
CA ASP A 128 -6.11 6.89 -16.19
C ASP A 128 -5.95 7.38 -14.76
N LEU A 129 -5.47 8.62 -14.63
CA LEU A 129 -5.20 9.25 -13.32
C LEU A 129 -6.47 9.37 -12.47
N ALA A 130 -7.60 9.74 -13.09
CA ALA A 130 -8.83 9.94 -12.35
C ALA A 130 -9.36 8.62 -11.78
N LEU A 131 -9.31 7.55 -12.57
CA LEU A 131 -9.70 6.22 -12.11
C LEU A 131 -8.71 5.69 -11.05
N SER A 132 -7.41 5.84 -11.26
CA SER A 132 -6.37 5.42 -10.33
C SER A 132 -6.48 6.14 -8.97
N ASP A 133 -6.68 7.46 -8.97
CA ASP A 133 -6.83 8.24 -7.75
C ASP A 133 -8.14 7.88 -7.01
N ASN A 134 -9.26 7.72 -7.72
CA ASN A 134 -10.53 7.28 -7.15
C ASN A 134 -10.44 5.89 -6.50
N LEU A 135 -9.87 4.92 -7.21
CA LEU A 135 -9.67 3.56 -6.67
C LEU A 135 -8.76 3.58 -5.45
N THR A 136 -7.69 4.36 -5.49
CA THR A 136 -6.76 4.50 -4.37
C THR A 136 -7.47 5.08 -3.14
N GLU A 137 -8.30 6.11 -3.31
CA GLU A 137 -9.08 6.70 -2.21
C GLU A 137 -10.05 5.70 -1.59
N VAL A 138 -10.82 5.01 -2.42
CA VAL A 138 -11.81 4.03 -1.97
C VAL A 138 -11.16 2.83 -1.26
N LEU A 139 -10.02 2.35 -1.78
CA LEU A 139 -9.24 1.27 -1.16
C LEU A 139 -8.67 1.70 0.20
N ARG A 140 -8.13 2.92 0.29
CA ARG A 140 -7.64 3.49 1.55
C ARG A 140 -8.73 3.63 2.60
N ALA A 141 -9.93 4.04 2.21
CA ALA A 141 -11.09 4.11 3.10
C ALA A 141 -11.47 2.75 3.71
N ARG A 142 -11.03 1.64 3.10
CA ARG A 142 -11.18 0.27 3.60
C ARG A 142 -9.89 -0.29 4.22
N GLY A 143 -8.90 0.58 4.47
CA GLY A 143 -7.63 0.23 5.12
C GLY A 143 -6.60 -0.49 4.24
N PHE A 144 -6.84 -0.56 2.91
CA PHE A 144 -5.87 -1.09 1.97
C PHE A 144 -4.84 -0.03 1.57
N SER A 145 -3.59 -0.42 1.46
CA SER A 145 -2.53 0.40 0.87
C SER A 145 -2.44 0.15 -0.64
N CYS A 146 -2.06 1.16 -1.43
CA CYS A 146 -1.93 1.02 -2.87
C CYS A 146 -0.53 1.41 -3.33
N VAL A 147 0.10 0.55 -4.12
CA VAL A 147 1.24 0.90 -4.97
C VAL A 147 0.72 1.02 -6.40
N THR A 148 0.99 2.17 -7.06
CA THR A 148 0.42 2.46 -8.38
C THR A 148 1.50 2.48 -9.46
N ALA A 149 1.22 1.87 -10.61
CA ALA A 149 2.01 1.90 -11.83
C ALA A 149 1.15 2.44 -12.98
N ARG A 150 1.69 3.31 -13.83
CA ARG A 150 0.94 3.99 -14.89
C ARG A 150 1.36 3.58 -16.30
N SER A 151 2.35 2.73 -16.39
CA SER A 151 2.87 2.20 -17.65
C SER A 151 3.39 0.79 -17.44
N VAL A 152 3.65 0.09 -18.55
CA VAL A 152 4.31 -1.21 -18.52
C VAL A 152 5.69 -1.12 -17.87
N LEU A 153 6.43 -0.04 -18.09
CA LEU A 153 7.77 0.15 -17.49
C LEU A 153 7.69 0.34 -15.98
N ASP A 154 6.69 1.05 -15.49
CA ASP A 154 6.52 1.28 -14.05
C ASP A 154 6.27 -0.01 -13.27
N THR A 155 5.84 -1.09 -13.91
CA THR A 155 5.66 -2.37 -13.23
C THR A 155 6.96 -2.94 -12.66
N GLU A 156 8.13 -2.44 -13.09
CA GLU A 156 9.43 -2.90 -12.60
C GLU A 156 9.62 -2.63 -11.10
N TYR A 157 9.15 -1.49 -10.59
CA TYR A 157 9.31 -1.21 -9.16
C TYR A 157 8.33 -2.01 -8.28
N LEU A 158 7.27 -2.59 -8.85
CA LEU A 158 6.42 -3.52 -8.12
C LEU A 158 7.18 -4.77 -7.66
N ALA A 159 8.34 -5.04 -8.25
CA ALA A 159 9.22 -6.12 -7.83
C ALA A 159 9.79 -5.95 -6.41
N SER A 160 9.83 -4.71 -5.89
CA SER A 160 10.33 -4.39 -4.55
C SER A 160 9.31 -4.55 -3.44
N VAL A 161 8.04 -4.76 -3.78
CA VAL A 161 6.92 -4.89 -2.85
C VAL A 161 6.24 -6.26 -2.97
N ARG A 162 5.35 -6.60 -2.03
CA ARG A 162 4.59 -7.86 -2.04
C ARG A 162 3.10 -7.57 -1.93
N PRO A 163 2.42 -7.23 -3.02
CA PRO A 163 0.97 -7.05 -3.01
C PRO A 163 0.26 -8.39 -2.74
N PHE A 164 -0.94 -8.33 -2.16
CA PHE A 164 -1.78 -9.51 -2.02
C PHE A 164 -2.68 -9.74 -3.24
N VAL A 165 -2.90 -8.69 -4.04
CA VAL A 165 -3.68 -8.68 -5.27
C VAL A 165 -3.19 -7.59 -6.20
N ALA A 166 -3.39 -7.76 -7.51
CA ALA A 166 -3.17 -6.69 -8.49
C ALA A 166 -4.47 -6.36 -9.23
N LEU A 167 -4.74 -5.08 -9.44
CA LEU A 167 -5.73 -4.53 -10.34
C LEU A 167 -4.99 -4.02 -11.57
N VAL A 168 -5.30 -4.53 -12.76
CA VAL A 168 -4.48 -4.29 -13.95
C VAL A 168 -5.35 -3.90 -15.14
N ASP A 169 -5.13 -2.72 -15.71
CA ASP A 169 -5.64 -2.43 -17.05
C ASP A 169 -4.85 -3.22 -18.11
N LEU A 170 -5.57 -3.73 -19.10
CA LEU A 170 -4.94 -4.44 -20.23
C LEU A 170 -4.20 -3.49 -21.19
N ARG A 171 -4.68 -2.26 -21.33
CA ARG A 171 -4.14 -1.27 -22.25
C ARG A 171 -3.37 -0.20 -21.50
N LEU A 172 -2.07 -0.32 -21.53
CA LEU A 172 -1.17 0.58 -20.84
C LEU A 172 -0.10 1.11 -21.80
N PRO A 173 0.34 2.36 -21.65
CA PRO A 173 1.46 2.89 -22.42
C PRO A 173 2.75 2.10 -22.12
N GLY A 174 3.60 2.00 -23.15
CA GLY A 174 4.92 1.39 -23.05
C GLY A 174 5.00 -0.10 -23.38
N GLY A 175 3.92 -0.70 -23.89
CA GLY A 175 3.92 -2.10 -24.35
C GLY A 175 2.63 -2.50 -25.07
N PRO A 176 2.58 -3.71 -25.63
CA PRO A 176 1.36 -4.27 -26.19
C PRO A 176 0.31 -4.57 -25.11
N ASP A 177 -0.96 -4.73 -25.54
CA ASP A 177 -2.07 -5.09 -24.65
C ASP A 177 -1.74 -6.35 -23.84
N GLY A 178 -1.94 -6.27 -22.52
CA GLY A 178 -1.66 -7.37 -21.59
C GLY A 178 -0.19 -7.56 -21.18
N GLU A 179 0.73 -6.75 -21.66
CA GLU A 179 2.15 -6.87 -21.30
C GLU A 179 2.39 -6.69 -19.79
N ALA A 180 1.70 -5.74 -19.16
CA ALA A 180 1.80 -5.56 -17.71
C ALA A 180 1.32 -6.81 -16.94
N LEU A 181 0.22 -7.42 -17.38
CA LEU A 181 -0.28 -8.68 -16.80
C LEU A 181 0.77 -9.80 -16.95
N ARG A 182 1.38 -9.92 -18.13
CA ARG A 182 2.42 -10.92 -18.38
C ARG A 182 3.61 -10.75 -17.44
N ARG A 183 4.14 -9.52 -17.30
CA ARG A 183 5.27 -9.21 -16.41
C ARG A 183 4.95 -9.47 -14.94
N LEU A 184 3.75 -9.10 -14.50
CA LEU A 184 3.30 -9.40 -13.14
C LEU A 184 3.23 -10.91 -12.89
N ARG A 185 2.74 -11.70 -13.84
CA ARG A 185 2.69 -13.16 -13.72
C ARG A 185 4.06 -13.83 -13.68
N GLU A 186 5.00 -13.34 -14.46
CA GLU A 186 6.39 -13.82 -14.42
C GLU A 186 7.03 -13.56 -13.05
N ARG A 187 6.71 -12.41 -12.45
CA ARG A 187 7.27 -12.01 -11.15
C ARG A 187 6.52 -12.63 -9.97
N PHE A 188 5.21 -12.74 -10.06
CA PHE A 188 4.30 -13.19 -9.01
C PHE A 188 3.31 -14.23 -9.57
N PRO A 189 3.74 -15.49 -9.76
CA PRO A 189 2.91 -16.51 -10.42
C PRO A 189 1.56 -16.76 -9.73
N ASP A 190 1.54 -16.73 -8.40
CA ASP A 190 0.38 -17.03 -7.57
C ASP A 190 -0.43 -15.80 -7.13
N LEU A 191 -0.05 -14.60 -7.59
CA LEU A 191 -0.75 -13.37 -7.22
C LEU A 191 -2.16 -13.35 -7.84
N PRO A 192 -3.23 -13.20 -7.08
CA PRO A 192 -4.54 -12.91 -7.63
C PRO A 192 -4.51 -11.62 -8.46
N VAL A 193 -5.04 -11.66 -9.68
CA VAL A 193 -5.10 -10.50 -10.56
C VAL A 193 -6.53 -10.25 -11.00
N PHE A 194 -6.96 -8.99 -10.89
CA PHE A 194 -8.22 -8.52 -11.42
C PHE A 194 -7.92 -7.62 -12.62
N VAL A 195 -8.29 -8.11 -13.79
CA VAL A 195 -8.15 -7.35 -15.03
C VAL A 195 -9.31 -6.38 -15.14
N MET A 196 -9.00 -5.09 -15.23
CA MET A 196 -9.97 -4.02 -15.49
C MET A 196 -9.86 -3.64 -16.96
N THR A 197 -10.93 -3.77 -17.74
CA THR A 197 -10.86 -3.46 -19.18
C THR A 197 -12.16 -2.87 -19.70
N ALA A 198 -12.04 -1.89 -20.61
CA ALA A 198 -13.16 -1.40 -21.41
C ALA A 198 -13.45 -2.30 -22.64
N TYR A 199 -12.60 -3.30 -22.89
CA TYR A 199 -12.64 -4.15 -24.09
C TYR A 199 -12.63 -5.64 -23.72
N PRO A 200 -13.69 -6.15 -23.06
CA PRO A 200 -13.75 -7.54 -22.63
C PRO A 200 -13.69 -8.54 -23.81
N GLU A 201 -14.05 -8.10 -25.02
CA GLU A 201 -13.97 -8.89 -26.25
C GLU A 201 -12.53 -9.19 -26.71
N ALA A 202 -11.53 -8.45 -26.21
CA ALA A 202 -10.12 -8.72 -26.50
C ALA A 202 -9.56 -9.90 -25.67
N LEU A 203 -10.23 -10.26 -24.57
CA LEU A 203 -9.78 -11.29 -23.63
C LEU A 203 -9.72 -12.71 -24.24
N PRO A 204 -10.64 -13.18 -25.12
CA PRO A 204 -10.58 -14.53 -25.66
C PRO A 204 -9.32 -14.82 -26.48
N SER A 205 -8.66 -13.80 -26.99
CA SER A 205 -7.39 -13.94 -27.72
C SER A 205 -6.17 -14.09 -26.80
N MET A 206 -6.36 -13.86 -25.50
CA MET A 206 -5.30 -13.94 -24.49
C MET A 206 -5.51 -15.19 -23.63
N ALA A 207 -4.46 -15.99 -23.45
CA ALA A 207 -4.48 -17.06 -22.46
C ALA A 207 -4.54 -16.43 -21.06
N MET A 208 -5.72 -16.44 -20.42
CA MET A 208 -5.89 -15.89 -19.08
C MET A 208 -5.19 -16.79 -18.06
N PRO A 209 -4.24 -16.26 -17.29
CA PRO A 209 -3.56 -17.03 -16.26
C PRO A 209 -4.54 -17.47 -15.15
N ALA A 210 -4.19 -18.53 -14.41
CA ALA A 210 -4.93 -18.94 -13.22
C ALA A 210 -5.06 -17.77 -12.22
N HIS A 211 -6.12 -17.78 -11.41
CA HIS A 211 -6.41 -16.74 -10.42
C HIS A 211 -6.56 -15.33 -11.03
N THR A 212 -7.19 -15.25 -12.20
CA THR A 212 -7.48 -13.99 -12.88
C THR A 212 -8.99 -13.85 -13.01
N ASP A 213 -9.54 -12.77 -12.44
CA ASP A 213 -10.92 -12.33 -12.62
C ASP A 213 -10.98 -11.08 -13.51
N VAL A 214 -12.12 -10.82 -14.15
CA VAL A 214 -12.28 -9.71 -15.10
C VAL A 214 -13.39 -8.77 -14.65
N PHE A 215 -13.07 -7.47 -14.64
CA PHE A 215 -14.00 -6.38 -14.41
C PHE A 215 -14.11 -5.51 -15.66
N SER A 216 -15.28 -5.49 -16.28
CA SER A 216 -15.53 -4.62 -17.44
C SER A 216 -15.77 -3.19 -16.99
N LYS A 217 -15.03 -2.23 -17.58
CA LYS A 217 -15.24 -0.79 -17.37
C LYS A 217 -16.47 -0.31 -18.14
N PRO A 218 -17.37 0.49 -17.55
CA PRO A 218 -17.40 0.91 -16.14
C PRO A 218 -17.86 -0.21 -15.22
N PHE A 219 -17.24 -0.36 -14.05
CA PHE A 219 -17.59 -1.36 -13.05
C PHE A 219 -18.09 -0.71 -11.77
N ASP A 220 -18.85 -1.48 -10.99
CA ASP A 220 -19.26 -1.10 -9.65
C ASP A 220 -18.07 -1.24 -8.67
N THR A 221 -17.66 -0.11 -8.11
CA THR A 221 -16.55 -0.06 -7.14
C THR A 221 -16.87 -0.83 -5.86
N ALA A 222 -18.14 -0.86 -5.42
CA ALA A 222 -18.52 -1.61 -4.24
C ALA A 222 -18.36 -3.12 -4.47
N GLY A 223 -18.78 -3.63 -5.62
CA GLY A 223 -18.59 -5.03 -5.99
C GLY A 223 -17.10 -5.41 -6.09
N LEU A 224 -16.26 -4.53 -6.61
CA LEU A 224 -14.81 -4.73 -6.64
C LEU A 224 -14.24 -4.85 -5.22
N LEU A 225 -14.63 -3.95 -4.31
CA LEU A 225 -14.19 -3.98 -2.91
C LEU A 225 -14.60 -5.25 -2.19
N ASP A 226 -15.84 -5.71 -2.37
CA ASP A 226 -16.33 -6.94 -1.76
C ASP A 226 -15.52 -8.16 -2.20
N VAL A 227 -15.11 -8.20 -3.47
CA VAL A 227 -14.24 -9.28 -3.98
C VAL A 227 -12.85 -9.18 -3.37
N LEU A 228 -12.27 -7.98 -3.30
CA LEU A 228 -10.96 -7.75 -2.67
C LEU A 228 -10.94 -8.16 -1.19
N GLU A 229 -11.97 -7.81 -0.45
CA GLU A 229 -12.10 -8.19 0.97
C GLU A 229 -12.18 -9.70 1.15
N ARG A 230 -12.91 -10.41 0.29
CA ARG A 230 -12.97 -11.88 0.31
C ARG A 230 -11.63 -12.52 0.01
N VAL A 231 -10.89 -12.01 -0.99
CA VAL A 231 -9.54 -12.51 -1.33
C VAL A 231 -8.59 -12.29 -0.16
N HIS A 232 -8.61 -11.10 0.44
CA HIS A 232 -7.79 -10.77 1.61
C HIS A 232 -8.10 -11.70 2.80
N ALA A 233 -9.38 -11.88 3.14
CA ALA A 233 -9.80 -12.76 4.23
C ALA A 233 -9.38 -14.22 4.01
N SER A 234 -9.52 -14.73 2.78
CA SER A 234 -9.13 -16.11 2.42
C SER A 234 -7.62 -16.34 2.54
N ARG A 235 -6.81 -15.32 2.26
CA ARG A 235 -5.35 -15.40 2.42
C ARG A 235 -4.93 -15.52 3.88
N ARG A 236 -5.55 -14.74 4.76
CA ARG A 236 -5.25 -14.77 6.22
C ARG A 236 -5.52 -16.13 6.84
N GLN A 237 -6.55 -16.84 6.36
CA GLN A 237 -6.88 -18.19 6.85
C GLN A 237 -5.85 -19.25 6.44
N ARG A 238 -5.09 -19.03 5.35
CA ARG A 238 -4.04 -19.97 4.89
C ARG A 238 -2.69 -19.75 5.58
N THR A 239 -2.50 -18.59 6.22
CA THR A 239 -1.23 -18.20 6.86
C THR A 239 -1.28 -18.34 8.39
N SER A 240 -2.45 -18.63 8.96
CA SER A 240 -2.68 -18.91 10.39
C SER A 240 -2.65 -20.41 10.65
#